data_c4bf5d1c8270c3e1a4a7e8f2805f1152
#
_entry.id   c4bf5d1c8270c3e1a4a7e8f2805f1152
#
_cell.length_a   1.000
_cell.length_b   1.000
_cell.length_c   1.000
_cell.angle_alpha   90.00
_cell.angle_beta   90.00
_cell.angle_gamma   90.00
#
_symmetry.space_group_name_H-M   'P 1'
#
loop_
_entity.id
_entity.type
_entity.pdbx_description
1 polymer ?
#
loop_
_entity_poly.entity_id
_entity_poly.type
_entity_poly.pdbx_seq_one_letter_code
_entity_poly.pdbx_strand_id
1 'polypeptide(L)'
;DVYREYPGTIDEAFYLSTKGAYFISELSAARKAGRIGKVPHQPAINVNTWWDLGMDDCTAIWFTQDSGREIHCIDYYEMDGEGLAHYRDLLDKYRTEKGYRYGTHTGPHDLMVREWGGNGQKRIDTAANMGIKFEFVPAVKHKADAIQAVRNLLGHVWIDEMSCARGLKCLESYKKEWDEARGTYRDKPAHDWASHGA
;
A
#
# COMPACT_ATOMS: atom_id res chain seq x y z
N ASP A 1 -15.66 -17.85 -21.97
CA ASP A 1 -16.65 -16.75 -22.01
C ASP A 1 -16.17 -15.68 -22.99
N VAL A 2 -16.77 -15.63 -24.19
CA VAL A 2 -16.37 -14.77 -25.33
C VAL A 2 -16.28 -13.30 -24.94
N TYR A 3 -17.17 -12.82 -24.07
CA TYR A 3 -17.19 -11.45 -23.59
C TYR A 3 -16.01 -11.07 -22.69
N ARG A 4 -15.30 -12.05 -22.11
CA ARG A 4 -14.13 -11.79 -21.25
C ARG A 4 -12.87 -11.57 -22.09
N GLU A 5 -12.80 -12.16 -23.28
CA GLU A 5 -11.66 -12.03 -24.20
C GLU A 5 -11.81 -10.83 -25.16
N TYR A 6 -13.05 -10.41 -25.44
CA TYR A 6 -13.35 -9.35 -26.41
C TYR A 6 -14.48 -8.44 -25.92
N PRO A 7 -14.21 -7.50 -25.04
CA PRO A 7 -15.21 -6.51 -24.63
C PRO A 7 -15.61 -5.65 -25.82
N GLY A 8 -16.92 -5.50 -26.02
CA GLY A 8 -17.46 -4.73 -27.14
C GLY A 8 -17.43 -3.22 -26.94
N THR A 9 -17.27 -2.76 -25.69
CA THR A 9 -17.22 -1.34 -25.31
C THR A 9 -16.10 -1.09 -24.29
N ILE A 10 -15.68 0.19 -24.17
CA ILE A 10 -14.71 0.62 -23.13
C ILE A 10 -15.28 0.38 -21.73
N ASP A 11 -16.58 0.60 -21.53
CA ASP A 11 -17.24 0.38 -20.23
C ASP A 11 -17.29 -1.10 -19.86
N GLU A 12 -17.54 -2.00 -20.84
CA GLU A 12 -17.44 -3.45 -20.62
C GLU A 12 -16.02 -3.88 -20.31
N ALA A 13 -15.02 -3.36 -21.02
CA ALA A 13 -13.63 -3.63 -20.77
C ALA A 13 -13.23 -3.22 -19.33
N PHE A 14 -13.65 -2.03 -18.91
CA PHE A 14 -13.42 -1.52 -17.57
C PHE A 14 -14.15 -2.38 -16.52
N TYR A 15 -15.43 -2.68 -16.73
CA TYR A 15 -16.20 -3.54 -15.82
C TYR A 15 -15.57 -4.93 -15.66
N LEU A 16 -15.14 -5.55 -16.74
CA LEU A 16 -14.50 -6.87 -16.72
C LEU A 16 -13.14 -6.82 -16.05
N SER A 17 -12.36 -5.76 -16.26
CA SER A 17 -11.04 -5.59 -15.63
C SER A 17 -11.11 -5.36 -14.12
N THR A 18 -12.20 -4.73 -13.65
CA THR A 18 -12.43 -4.41 -12.24
C THR A 18 -13.26 -5.45 -11.49
N LYS A 19 -13.76 -6.48 -12.20
CA LYS A 19 -14.57 -7.54 -11.59
C LYS A 19 -13.80 -8.26 -10.50
N GLY A 20 -14.38 -8.30 -9.30
CA GLY A 20 -13.76 -8.87 -8.11
C GLY A 20 -12.79 -7.95 -7.37
N ALA A 21 -12.52 -6.73 -7.87
CA ALA A 21 -11.69 -5.75 -7.18
C ALA A 21 -12.36 -5.25 -5.88
N TYR A 22 -11.53 -5.00 -4.87
CA TYR A 22 -12.04 -4.71 -3.52
C TYR A 22 -12.40 -3.23 -3.30
N PHE A 23 -11.71 -2.28 -3.97
CA PHE A 23 -11.75 -0.87 -3.60
C PHE A 23 -12.26 0.07 -4.70
N ILE A 24 -12.73 -0.46 -5.82
CA ILE A 24 -13.14 0.35 -7.00
C ILE A 24 -14.25 1.35 -6.67
N SER A 25 -15.26 0.95 -5.89
CA SER A 25 -16.37 1.83 -5.52
C SER A 25 -15.91 3.00 -4.66
N GLU A 26 -15.04 2.72 -3.67
CA GLU A 26 -14.50 3.71 -2.75
C GLU A 26 -13.55 4.67 -3.47
N LEU A 27 -12.67 4.17 -4.34
CA LEU A 27 -11.78 4.99 -5.16
C LEU A 27 -12.55 5.85 -6.17
N SER A 28 -13.60 5.30 -6.80
CA SER A 28 -14.48 6.07 -7.68
C SER A 28 -15.19 7.21 -6.92
N ALA A 29 -15.69 6.93 -5.72
CA ALA A 29 -16.28 7.94 -4.86
C ALA A 29 -15.27 9.00 -4.44
N ALA A 30 -14.02 8.60 -4.11
CA ALA A 30 -12.94 9.52 -3.78
C ALA A 30 -12.58 10.43 -4.96
N ARG A 31 -12.48 9.89 -6.20
CA ARG A 31 -12.25 10.70 -7.41
C ARG A 31 -13.38 11.71 -7.64
N LYS A 32 -14.63 11.27 -7.56
CA LYS A 32 -15.81 12.16 -7.73
C LYS A 32 -15.85 13.27 -6.67
N ALA A 33 -15.38 12.98 -5.45
CA ALA A 33 -15.27 13.95 -4.38
C ALA A 33 -14.03 14.86 -4.46
N GLY A 34 -13.17 14.69 -5.49
CA GLY A 34 -11.93 15.47 -5.66
C GLY A 34 -10.83 15.12 -4.67
N ARG A 35 -10.92 13.97 -3.98
CA ARG A 35 -9.93 13.53 -2.99
C ARG A 35 -8.75 12.75 -3.60
N ILE A 36 -8.82 12.39 -4.87
CA ILE A 36 -7.70 11.89 -5.67
C ILE A 36 -7.33 12.99 -6.66
N GLY A 37 -6.14 13.57 -6.49
CA GLY A 37 -5.67 14.71 -7.28
C GLY A 37 -4.37 15.27 -6.70
N LYS A 38 -4.22 16.58 -6.65
CA LYS A 38 -3.02 17.21 -6.08
C LYS A 38 -3.15 17.32 -4.56
N VAL A 39 -2.27 16.62 -3.83
CA VAL A 39 -2.20 16.63 -2.36
C VAL A 39 -0.78 17.02 -1.94
N PRO A 40 -0.51 18.33 -1.73
CA PRO A 40 0.85 18.78 -1.45
C PRO A 40 1.30 18.41 -0.04
N HIS A 41 2.60 18.13 0.11
CA HIS A 41 3.25 18.01 1.41
C HIS A 41 3.04 19.28 2.25
N GLN A 42 2.66 19.10 3.50
CA GLN A 42 2.51 20.15 4.51
C GLN A 42 3.72 20.15 5.46
N PRO A 43 4.67 21.12 5.37
CA PRO A 43 5.92 21.08 6.15
C PRO A 43 5.73 21.14 7.67
N ALA A 44 4.57 21.59 8.14
CA ALA A 44 4.24 21.67 9.56
C ALA A 44 3.82 20.33 10.17
N ILE A 45 3.43 19.34 9.33
CA ILE A 45 2.93 18.03 9.75
C ILE A 45 4.01 16.98 9.48
N ASN A 46 4.26 16.09 10.45
CA ASN A 46 5.19 15.00 10.25
C ASN A 46 4.66 13.99 9.22
N VAL A 47 5.58 13.36 8.51
CA VAL A 47 5.27 12.32 7.53
C VAL A 47 5.36 10.95 8.22
N ASN A 48 4.26 10.25 8.32
CA ASN A 48 4.20 8.87 8.77
C ASN A 48 4.42 7.93 7.58
N THR A 49 5.00 6.76 7.83
CA THR A 49 5.23 5.76 6.77
C THR A 49 4.63 4.43 7.15
N TRP A 50 4.00 3.78 6.17
CA TRP A 50 3.34 2.48 6.32
C TRP A 50 3.99 1.49 5.37
N TRP A 51 4.53 0.42 5.92
CA TRP A 51 5.38 -0.50 5.21
C TRP A 51 4.75 -1.87 5.07
N ASP A 52 4.82 -2.41 3.86
CA ASP A 52 4.73 -3.85 3.62
C ASP A 52 6.10 -4.35 3.20
N LEU A 53 6.72 -5.20 4.02
CA LEU A 53 8.09 -5.66 3.83
C LEU A 53 8.10 -7.03 3.14
N GLY A 54 8.30 -7.04 1.83
CA GLY A 54 8.63 -8.25 1.08
C GLY A 54 10.08 -8.69 1.32
N MET A 55 10.30 -9.98 1.52
CA MET A 55 11.65 -10.55 1.71
C MET A 55 12.29 -10.99 0.40
N ASP A 56 11.50 -11.69 -0.40
CA ASP A 56 11.82 -12.17 -1.73
C ASP A 56 10.95 -11.49 -2.79
N ASP A 57 10.13 -10.53 -2.33
CA ASP A 57 9.12 -9.80 -3.08
C ASP A 57 9.31 -8.29 -2.91
N CYS A 58 8.33 -7.53 -3.39
CA CYS A 58 8.30 -6.08 -3.34
C CYS A 58 8.10 -5.54 -1.91
N THR A 59 8.94 -4.63 -1.48
CA THR A 59 8.66 -3.77 -0.32
C THR A 59 7.93 -2.52 -0.79
N ALA A 60 6.77 -2.24 -0.19
CA ALA A 60 5.93 -1.07 -0.49
C ALA A 60 5.89 -0.11 0.71
N ILE A 61 5.93 1.19 0.44
CA ILE A 61 5.90 2.25 1.46
C ILE A 61 4.91 3.34 1.04
N TRP A 62 3.88 3.55 1.86
CA TRP A 62 3.04 4.72 1.76
C TRP A 62 3.55 5.82 2.69
N PHE A 63 3.58 7.06 2.21
CA PHE A 63 3.95 8.24 2.98
C PHE A 63 2.70 9.08 3.21
N THR A 64 2.34 9.29 4.48
CA THR A 64 1.09 9.96 4.85
C THR A 64 1.30 11.10 5.81
N GLN A 65 0.36 12.03 5.83
CA GLN A 65 0.25 13.09 6.84
C GLN A 65 -1.16 13.09 7.42
N ASP A 66 -1.26 13.16 8.75
CA ASP A 66 -2.55 13.26 9.44
C ASP A 66 -2.97 14.72 9.53
N SER A 67 -3.99 15.12 8.77
CA SER A 67 -4.54 16.47 8.73
C SER A 67 -5.91 16.52 9.41
N GLY A 68 -5.91 16.50 10.73
CA GLY A 68 -7.15 16.49 11.53
C GLY A 68 -7.89 15.17 11.44
N ARG A 69 -8.99 15.13 10.68
CA ARG A 69 -9.78 13.90 10.45
C ARG A 69 -9.46 13.22 9.12
N GLU A 70 -8.56 13.81 8.34
CA GLU A 70 -8.20 13.35 7.01
C GLU A 70 -6.78 12.78 7.02
N ILE A 71 -6.55 11.80 6.18
CA ILE A 71 -5.24 11.22 5.92
C ILE A 71 -4.83 11.62 4.50
N HIS A 72 -3.70 12.28 4.37
CA HIS A 72 -3.14 12.71 3.11
C HIS A 72 -2.02 11.75 2.70
N CYS A 73 -2.25 10.90 1.71
CA CYS A 73 -1.22 10.10 1.05
C CYS A 73 -0.49 11.01 0.06
N ILE A 74 0.73 11.41 0.42
CA ILE A 74 1.52 12.40 -0.31
C ILE A 74 2.58 11.76 -1.22
N ASP A 75 2.91 10.49 -0.97
CA ASP A 75 3.89 9.75 -1.76
C ASP A 75 3.73 8.25 -1.61
N TYR A 76 4.27 7.51 -2.58
CA TYR A 76 4.34 6.06 -2.57
C TYR A 76 5.65 5.59 -3.18
N TYR A 77 6.25 4.58 -2.60
CA TYR A 77 7.46 3.94 -3.12
C TYR A 77 7.34 2.42 -3.03
N GLU A 78 7.81 1.73 -4.05
CA GLU A 78 7.99 0.28 -4.00
C GLU A 78 9.26 -0.13 -4.74
N MET A 79 9.91 -1.21 -4.27
CA MET A 79 11.09 -1.78 -4.89
C MET A 79 11.24 -3.24 -4.50
N ASP A 80 11.70 -4.06 -5.46
CA ASP A 80 11.97 -5.48 -5.25
C ASP A 80 13.43 -5.70 -4.89
N GLY A 81 13.69 -6.71 -4.06
CA GLY A 81 15.04 -7.25 -3.83
C GLY A 81 16.02 -6.36 -3.06
N GLU A 82 15.56 -5.25 -2.48
CA GLU A 82 16.41 -4.31 -1.76
C GLU A 82 16.39 -4.55 -0.25
N GLY A 83 17.56 -4.32 0.38
CA GLY A 83 17.71 -4.42 1.84
C GLY A 83 17.37 -3.12 2.57
N LEU A 84 17.34 -3.20 3.92
CA LEU A 84 17.01 -2.05 4.78
C LEU A 84 17.93 -0.82 4.57
N ALA A 85 19.17 -1.02 4.13
CA ALA A 85 20.11 0.08 3.85
C ALA A 85 19.60 0.96 2.70
N HIS A 86 19.03 0.37 1.64
CA HIS A 86 18.41 1.09 0.54
C HIS A 86 17.28 2.01 1.03
N TYR A 87 16.41 1.48 1.87
CA TYR A 87 15.26 2.25 2.39
C TYR A 87 15.68 3.33 3.38
N ARG A 88 16.73 3.12 4.18
CA ARG A 88 17.33 4.19 4.98
C ARG A 88 17.80 5.32 4.09
N ASP A 89 18.53 5.02 3.01
CA ASP A 89 19.06 6.01 2.08
C ASP A 89 17.93 6.73 1.35
N LEU A 90 16.84 6.02 1.00
CA LEU A 90 15.62 6.61 0.46
C LEU A 90 14.97 7.61 1.42
N LEU A 91 14.82 7.24 2.70
CA LEU A 91 14.27 8.15 3.71
C LEU A 91 15.14 9.39 3.90
N ASP A 92 16.46 9.24 3.92
CA ASP A 92 17.40 10.36 4.03
C ASP A 92 17.37 11.26 2.78
N LYS A 93 17.26 10.67 1.60
CA LYS A 93 17.05 11.39 0.36
C LYS A 93 15.75 12.23 0.41
N TYR A 94 14.63 11.63 0.81
CA TYR A 94 13.35 12.35 0.86
C TYR A 94 13.35 13.43 1.96
N ARG A 95 14.05 13.20 3.08
CA ARG A 95 14.29 14.24 4.08
C ARG A 95 14.99 15.45 3.49
N THR A 96 16.03 15.23 2.66
CA THR A 96 16.84 16.30 2.07
C THR A 96 16.15 16.97 0.88
N GLU A 97 15.60 16.18 -0.05
CA GLU A 97 15.07 16.70 -1.31
C GLU A 97 13.63 17.19 -1.19
N LYS A 98 12.79 16.50 -0.39
CA LYS A 98 11.35 16.83 -0.22
C LYS A 98 11.04 17.54 1.09
N GLY A 99 12.03 17.67 2.00
CA GLY A 99 11.86 18.31 3.29
C GLY A 99 11.02 17.48 4.27
N TYR A 100 10.94 16.15 4.10
CA TYR A 100 10.14 15.31 4.98
C TYR A 100 10.72 15.24 6.40
N ARG A 101 9.88 15.52 7.38
CA ARG A 101 10.16 15.26 8.79
C ARG A 101 9.35 14.05 9.20
N TYR A 102 10.03 12.95 9.51
CA TYR A 102 9.34 11.71 9.82
C TYR A 102 8.73 11.71 11.21
N GLY A 103 7.50 11.20 11.31
CA GLY A 103 6.84 10.80 12.52
C GLY A 103 7.05 9.32 12.81
N THR A 104 5.99 8.54 12.72
CA THR A 104 6.00 7.10 12.98
C THR A 104 6.32 6.31 11.71
N HIS A 105 7.17 5.30 11.83
CA HIS A 105 7.35 4.26 10.83
C HIS A 105 6.58 3.02 11.29
N THR A 106 5.53 2.65 10.59
CA THR A 106 4.68 1.50 10.93
C THR A 106 4.94 0.35 9.97
N GLY A 107 5.23 -0.82 10.51
CA GLY A 107 5.51 -2.00 9.71
C GLY A 107 4.72 -3.24 10.14
N PRO A 108 4.79 -4.34 9.37
CA PRO A 108 4.07 -5.57 9.67
C PRO A 108 4.69 -6.30 10.87
N HIS A 109 3.93 -7.23 11.45
CA HIS A 109 4.36 -8.05 12.57
C HIS A 109 5.58 -8.93 12.28
N ASP A 110 5.88 -9.20 11.01
CA ASP A 110 7.03 -9.98 10.53
C ASP A 110 8.37 -9.34 10.90
N LEU A 111 8.41 -8.04 11.21
CA LEU A 111 9.58 -7.37 11.77
C LEU A 111 10.07 -8.00 13.08
N MET A 112 9.19 -8.71 13.80
CA MET A 112 9.53 -9.41 15.04
C MET A 112 10.18 -10.78 14.81
N VAL A 113 10.23 -11.27 13.58
CA VAL A 113 10.83 -12.55 13.22
C VAL A 113 12.36 -12.43 13.30
N ARG A 114 13.03 -13.47 13.82
CA ARG A 114 14.49 -13.58 13.85
C ARG A 114 14.99 -14.11 12.53
N GLU A 115 16.03 -13.49 12.00
CA GLU A 115 16.71 -13.98 10.80
C GLU A 115 17.64 -15.17 11.13
N TRP A 116 17.51 -16.26 10.40
CA TRP A 116 18.32 -17.45 10.58
C TRP A 116 19.81 -17.25 10.23
N GLY A 117 20.14 -16.25 9.43
CA GLY A 117 21.51 -15.92 8.98
C GLY A 117 22.15 -14.73 9.68
N GLY A 118 21.44 -13.99 10.52
CA GLY A 118 21.87 -12.70 11.08
C GLY A 118 22.12 -12.76 12.59
N ASN A 119 22.97 -13.62 13.14
CA ASN A 119 23.28 -13.70 14.58
C ASN A 119 22.05 -13.79 15.51
N GLY A 120 20.87 -14.19 15.01
CA GLY A 120 19.64 -14.29 15.77
C GLY A 120 18.98 -12.94 16.10
N GLN A 121 19.42 -11.85 15.50
CA GLN A 121 18.79 -10.54 15.66
C GLN A 121 17.43 -10.49 14.97
N LYS A 122 16.51 -9.74 15.55
CA LYS A 122 15.22 -9.45 14.91
C LYS A 122 15.41 -8.36 13.86
N ARG A 123 14.61 -8.37 12.81
CA ARG A 123 14.64 -7.31 11.77
C ARG A 123 14.37 -5.93 12.34
N ILE A 124 13.48 -5.83 13.32
CA ILE A 124 13.20 -4.56 14.00
C ILE A 124 14.44 -3.98 14.70
N ASP A 125 15.29 -4.84 15.29
CA ASP A 125 16.52 -4.40 15.96
C ASP A 125 17.56 -3.94 14.92
N THR A 126 17.64 -4.64 13.80
CA THR A 126 18.51 -4.27 12.66
C THR A 126 18.08 -2.91 12.07
N ALA A 127 16.78 -2.70 11.86
CA ALA A 127 16.24 -1.43 11.38
C ALA A 127 16.51 -0.28 12.37
N ALA A 128 16.31 -0.52 13.68
CA ALA A 128 16.59 0.46 14.73
C ALA A 128 18.05 0.87 14.77
N ASN A 129 19.00 -0.08 14.60
CA ASN A 129 20.44 0.19 14.49
C ASN A 129 20.80 1.03 13.26
N MET A 130 19.98 0.97 12.20
CA MET A 130 20.10 1.82 11.01
C MET A 130 19.35 3.16 11.13
N GLY A 131 18.73 3.44 12.27
CA GLY A 131 17.98 4.67 12.54
C GLY A 131 16.51 4.64 12.16
N ILE A 132 15.98 3.50 11.70
CA ILE A 132 14.54 3.34 11.40
C ILE A 132 13.88 2.64 12.59
N LYS A 133 13.14 3.40 13.38
CA LYS A 133 12.41 2.86 14.55
C LYS A 133 10.97 2.54 14.14
N PHE A 134 10.69 1.25 13.99
CA PHE A 134 9.37 0.79 13.65
C PHE A 134 8.46 0.60 14.87
N GLU A 135 7.23 1.06 14.72
CA GLU A 135 6.09 0.50 15.42
C GLU A 135 5.49 -0.62 14.56
N PHE A 136 4.96 -1.66 15.15
CA PHE A 136 4.39 -2.77 14.39
C PHE A 136 2.89 -2.91 14.66
N VAL A 137 2.13 -3.28 13.61
CA VAL A 137 0.73 -3.65 13.74
C VAL A 137 0.60 -5.14 14.04
N PRO A 138 -0.28 -5.53 14.97
CA PRO A 138 -0.57 -6.94 15.18
C PRO A 138 -1.10 -7.61 13.91
N ALA A 139 -0.81 -8.91 13.76
CA ALA A 139 -1.33 -9.68 12.64
C ALA A 139 -2.86 -9.66 12.62
N VAL A 140 -3.44 -9.33 11.47
CA VAL A 140 -4.88 -9.38 11.28
C VAL A 140 -5.32 -10.82 11.13
N LYS A 141 -6.28 -11.28 11.95
CA LYS A 141 -6.76 -12.67 11.93
C LYS A 141 -7.48 -13.03 10.63
N HIS A 142 -8.26 -12.09 10.10
CA HIS A 142 -9.05 -12.30 8.88
C HIS A 142 -8.76 -11.17 7.88
N LYS A 143 -8.31 -11.51 6.70
CA LYS A 143 -8.04 -10.53 5.63
C LYS A 143 -9.28 -9.70 5.26
N ALA A 144 -10.47 -10.26 5.38
CA ALA A 144 -11.73 -9.55 5.15
C ALA A 144 -11.90 -8.34 6.07
N ASP A 145 -11.48 -8.46 7.35
CA ASP A 145 -11.56 -7.33 8.30
C ASP A 145 -10.60 -6.21 7.92
N ALA A 146 -9.39 -6.56 7.46
CA ALA A 146 -8.42 -5.58 6.96
C ALA A 146 -8.96 -4.86 5.71
N ILE A 147 -9.50 -5.60 4.74
CA ILE A 147 -10.11 -5.03 3.54
C ILE A 147 -11.26 -4.08 3.90
N GLN A 148 -12.11 -4.47 4.86
CA GLN A 148 -13.21 -3.61 5.29
C GLN A 148 -12.70 -2.35 6.02
N ALA A 149 -11.62 -2.46 6.80
CA ALA A 149 -10.99 -1.31 7.44
C ALA A 149 -10.46 -0.32 6.39
N VAL A 150 -9.78 -0.79 5.34
CA VAL A 150 -9.31 0.05 4.23
C VAL A 150 -10.48 0.71 3.51
N ARG A 151 -11.58 0.01 3.23
CA ARG A 151 -12.78 0.60 2.63
C ARG A 151 -13.32 1.77 3.47
N ASN A 152 -13.42 1.56 4.78
CA ASN A 152 -13.88 2.62 5.68
C ASN A 152 -12.92 3.82 5.69
N LEU A 153 -11.61 3.53 5.68
CA LEU A 153 -10.55 4.53 5.67
C LEU A 153 -10.59 5.40 4.40
N LEU A 154 -10.80 4.81 3.23
CA LEU A 154 -10.87 5.50 1.94
C LEU A 154 -11.94 6.60 1.87
N GLY A 155 -12.91 6.58 2.80
CA GLY A 155 -13.85 7.68 3.00
C GLY A 155 -13.22 9.00 3.45
N HIS A 156 -12.04 8.96 4.07
CA HIS A 156 -11.33 10.09 4.69
C HIS A 156 -9.92 10.31 4.13
N VAL A 157 -9.51 9.50 3.15
CA VAL A 157 -8.18 9.58 2.55
C VAL A 157 -8.18 10.51 1.34
N TRP A 158 -7.15 11.36 1.27
CA TRP A 158 -6.76 12.15 0.11
C TRP A 158 -5.49 11.56 -0.48
N ILE A 159 -5.40 11.41 -1.77
CA ILE A 159 -4.27 10.73 -2.44
C ILE A 159 -3.70 11.63 -3.52
N ASP A 160 -2.40 11.93 -3.45
CA ASP A 160 -1.71 12.61 -4.53
C ASP A 160 -1.61 11.68 -5.75
N GLU A 161 -2.30 12.06 -6.81
CA GLU A 161 -2.46 11.21 -7.99
C GLU A 161 -1.14 10.97 -8.73
N MET A 162 -0.23 11.93 -8.71
CA MET A 162 1.05 11.82 -9.40
C MET A 162 2.06 11.04 -8.58
N SER A 163 2.27 11.44 -7.33
CA SER A 163 3.27 10.81 -6.45
C SER A 163 2.87 9.43 -5.98
N CYS A 164 1.55 9.15 -5.90
CA CYS A 164 1.01 7.85 -5.50
C CYS A 164 0.48 7.02 -6.69
N ALA A 165 0.80 7.39 -7.94
CA ALA A 165 0.23 6.75 -9.14
C ALA A 165 0.36 5.22 -9.14
N ARG A 166 1.50 4.69 -8.70
CA ARG A 166 1.73 3.25 -8.63
C ARG A 166 0.93 2.58 -7.50
N GLY A 167 0.90 3.18 -6.31
CA GLY A 167 0.08 2.71 -5.19
C GLY A 167 -1.43 2.74 -5.51
N LEU A 168 -1.90 3.78 -6.21
CA LEU A 168 -3.27 3.83 -6.71
C LEU A 168 -3.59 2.67 -7.65
N LYS A 169 -2.68 2.31 -8.56
CA LYS A 169 -2.85 1.13 -9.43
C LYS A 169 -2.92 -0.16 -8.62
N CYS A 170 -2.13 -0.29 -7.55
CA CYS A 170 -2.22 -1.44 -6.64
C CYS A 170 -3.62 -1.52 -6.02
N LEU A 171 -4.12 -0.42 -5.43
CA LEU A 171 -5.46 -0.37 -4.83
C LEU A 171 -6.57 -0.66 -5.86
N GLU A 172 -6.48 -0.12 -7.07
CA GLU A 172 -7.45 -0.33 -8.15
C GLU A 172 -7.43 -1.79 -8.66
N SER A 173 -6.29 -2.46 -8.61
CA SER A 173 -6.09 -3.81 -9.14
C SER A 173 -6.24 -4.91 -8.10
N TYR A 174 -6.25 -4.58 -6.81
CA TYR A 174 -6.37 -5.57 -5.74
C TYR A 174 -7.74 -6.24 -5.76
N LYS A 175 -7.76 -7.54 -6.04
CA LYS A 175 -8.98 -8.30 -6.34
C LYS A 175 -8.98 -9.68 -5.74
N LYS A 176 -10.16 -10.31 -5.76
CA LYS A 176 -10.35 -11.72 -5.40
C LYS A 176 -9.58 -12.63 -6.36
N GLU A 177 -9.05 -13.73 -5.82
CA GLU A 177 -8.45 -14.79 -6.63
C GLU A 177 -9.51 -15.44 -7.52
N TRP A 178 -9.17 -15.62 -8.79
CA TRP A 178 -10.02 -16.32 -9.73
C TRP A 178 -9.74 -17.83 -9.68
N ASP A 179 -10.79 -18.65 -9.56
CA ASP A 179 -10.73 -20.12 -9.65
C ASP A 179 -11.14 -20.54 -11.06
N GLU A 180 -10.16 -20.87 -11.88
CA GLU A 180 -10.42 -21.28 -13.27
C GLU A 180 -11.21 -22.58 -13.36
N ALA A 181 -10.97 -23.54 -12.45
CA ALA A 181 -11.67 -24.82 -12.45
C ALA A 181 -13.17 -24.68 -12.14
N ARG A 182 -13.53 -23.69 -11.33
CA ARG A 182 -14.93 -23.42 -10.91
C ARG A 182 -15.57 -22.28 -11.69
N GLY A 183 -14.80 -21.50 -12.45
CA GLY A 183 -15.29 -20.30 -13.16
C GLY A 183 -15.83 -19.21 -12.22
N THR A 184 -15.30 -19.10 -11.00
CA THR A 184 -15.80 -18.16 -9.99
C THR A 184 -14.65 -17.55 -9.17
N TYR A 185 -14.91 -16.42 -8.48
CA TYR A 185 -13.96 -15.84 -7.55
C TYR A 185 -13.97 -16.57 -6.21
N ARG A 186 -12.78 -16.87 -5.69
CA ARG A 186 -12.58 -17.35 -4.32
C ARG A 186 -12.81 -16.23 -3.32
N ASP A 187 -13.16 -16.58 -2.08
CA ASP A 187 -13.32 -15.59 -1.01
C ASP A 187 -11.98 -15.29 -0.32
N LYS A 188 -10.95 -15.08 -1.12
CA LYS A 188 -9.62 -14.63 -0.69
C LYS A 188 -9.02 -13.73 -1.77
N PRO A 189 -8.17 -12.76 -1.38
CA PRO A 189 -7.46 -11.93 -2.34
C PRO A 189 -6.43 -12.73 -3.14
N ALA A 190 -6.24 -12.32 -4.39
CA ALA A 190 -5.12 -12.76 -5.18
C ALA A 190 -3.81 -12.26 -4.54
N HIS A 191 -2.77 -13.10 -4.59
CA HIS A 191 -1.43 -12.68 -4.23
C HIS A 191 -0.67 -12.44 -5.54
N ASP A 192 -0.64 -11.20 -5.96
CA ASP A 192 0.01 -10.73 -7.18
C ASP A 192 0.74 -9.41 -6.91
N TRP A 193 1.23 -8.78 -7.97
CA TRP A 193 1.96 -7.51 -7.90
C TRP A 193 1.21 -6.37 -7.19
N ALA A 194 -0.12 -6.42 -7.13
CA ALA A 194 -0.94 -5.40 -6.48
C ALA A 194 -1.05 -5.58 -4.97
N SER A 195 -0.74 -6.77 -4.45
CA SER A 195 -1.02 -7.13 -3.06
C SER A 195 -0.16 -6.38 -2.04
N HIS A 196 1.04 -5.93 -2.41
CA HIS A 196 1.95 -5.24 -1.49
C HIS A 196 1.62 -3.75 -1.31
N GLY A 197 1.03 -3.12 -2.32
CA GLY A 197 0.65 -1.71 -2.26
C GLY A 197 -0.80 -1.44 -1.86
N ALA A 198 -1.60 -2.50 -1.64
CA ALA A 198 -3.04 -2.40 -1.44
C ALA A 198 -3.52 -2.63 -0.01
#